data_5e051ae9821960cd4b539ae167b29986
#
_entry.id   5e051ae9821960cd4b539ae167b29986
#
_cell.length_a   1.000
_cell.length_b   1.000
_cell.length_c   1.000
_cell.angle_alpha   90.00
_cell.angle_beta   90.00
_cell.angle_gamma   90.00
#
_symmetry.space_group_name_H-M   'P 1'
#
loop_
_entity.id
_entity.type
_entity.pdbx_description
1 polymer ?
#
loop_
_entity_poly.entity_id
_entity_poly.type
_entity_poly.pdbx_seq_one_letter_code
_entity_poly.pdbx_strand_id
1 'polypeptide(L)'
;IKISLIMKNIKAIIFDAYGTLFDVNSAAEKCKDKIGDKWEGFANYWRTTQLEYTWLRSLMKKHKDFWQVTEDSLNKSMKTYKIDSSMKNELLDLYKILSPFEEVPEVLKTLKEQKYKLAILSNGTPTLLNQLVKSNNLENIFDDIFSIEKVGVYKPDSKVYDMPINKYQIKKEEVAFLSANTWDVSGGGNYGYNSVWVNRNNNIFDNLDYQPKLEIKNLKDLLLNINSN
;
A
#
# COMPACT_ATOMS: atom_id res chain seq x y z
N ILE A 1 3.43 -7.94 -31.19
CA ILE A 1 2.32 -7.03 -30.87
C ILE A 1 1.81 -7.48 -29.51
N LYS A 2 2.23 -6.81 -28.42
CA LYS A 2 1.59 -6.99 -27.11
C LYS A 2 0.18 -6.41 -27.24
N ILE A 3 -0.82 -7.26 -27.24
CA ILE A 3 -2.22 -6.83 -27.09
C ILE A 3 -2.28 -6.23 -25.68
N SER A 4 -2.39 -4.90 -25.60
CA SER A 4 -2.65 -4.20 -24.35
C SER A 4 -3.95 -4.77 -23.79
N LEU A 5 -3.89 -5.40 -22.64
CA LEU A 5 -5.06 -5.95 -21.96
C LEU A 5 -5.78 -4.78 -21.28
N ILE A 6 -6.63 -4.07 -22.03
CA ILE A 6 -7.40 -2.96 -21.49
C ILE A 6 -8.45 -3.53 -20.53
N MET A 7 -8.37 -3.10 -19.27
CA MET A 7 -9.39 -3.42 -18.28
C MET A 7 -10.69 -2.69 -18.63
N LYS A 8 -11.78 -3.44 -18.73
CA LYS A 8 -13.11 -2.91 -19.10
C LYS A 8 -14.05 -2.91 -17.91
N ASN A 9 -15.03 -2.02 -17.96
CA ASN A 9 -16.11 -1.92 -16.96
C ASN A 9 -15.62 -1.67 -15.53
N ILE A 10 -14.47 -1.01 -15.36
CA ILE A 10 -13.97 -0.63 -14.05
C ILE A 10 -14.74 0.58 -13.53
N LYS A 11 -15.33 0.45 -12.35
CA LYS A 11 -16.08 1.50 -11.66
C LYS A 11 -15.28 2.16 -10.53
N ALA A 12 -14.40 1.37 -9.89
CA ALA A 12 -13.56 1.86 -8.82
C ALA A 12 -12.11 1.42 -9.01
N ILE A 13 -11.18 2.32 -8.71
CA ILE A 13 -9.76 2.06 -8.67
C ILE A 13 -9.34 2.18 -7.20
N ILE A 14 -8.86 1.09 -6.64
CA ILE A 14 -8.53 0.99 -5.22
C ILE A 14 -7.04 0.73 -5.09
N PHE A 15 -6.39 1.54 -4.27
CA PHE A 15 -4.95 1.51 -4.08
C PHE A 15 -4.59 1.02 -2.69
N ASP A 16 -3.63 0.11 -2.60
CA ASP A 16 -2.85 -0.02 -1.39
C ASP A 16 -2.05 1.28 -1.14
N ALA A 17 -1.72 1.57 0.11
CA ALA A 17 -1.01 2.81 0.46
C ALA A 17 0.51 2.62 0.54
N TYR A 18 0.96 1.80 1.50
CA TYR A 18 2.36 1.65 1.87
C TYR A 18 3.17 0.81 0.86
N GLY A 19 4.13 1.44 0.18
CA GLY A 19 4.92 0.86 -0.89
C GLY A 19 4.27 0.98 -2.27
N THR A 20 2.99 1.36 -2.33
CA THR A 20 2.23 1.52 -3.58
C THR A 20 2.06 2.99 -3.96
N LEU A 21 1.46 3.78 -3.11
CA LEU A 21 1.33 5.24 -3.26
C LEU A 21 2.47 5.98 -2.55
N PHE A 22 2.85 5.53 -1.35
CA PHE A 22 3.85 6.17 -0.49
C PHE A 22 5.06 5.25 -0.30
N ASP A 23 6.26 5.85 -0.45
CA ASP A 23 7.52 5.13 -0.28
C ASP A 23 7.81 4.88 1.20
N VAL A 24 7.71 3.61 1.61
CA VAL A 24 7.94 3.18 3.01
C VAL A 24 9.39 3.34 3.46
N ASN A 25 10.35 3.40 2.53
CA ASN A 25 11.77 3.54 2.84
C ASN A 25 12.14 5.02 3.03
N SER A 26 11.29 5.96 2.60
CA SER A 26 11.61 7.40 2.61
C SER A 26 11.92 7.94 4.00
N ALA A 27 11.38 7.36 5.08
CA ALA A 27 11.72 7.74 6.46
C ALA A 27 13.17 7.39 6.83
N ALA A 28 13.59 6.15 6.58
CA ALA A 28 14.95 5.71 6.84
C ALA A 28 15.97 6.37 5.88
N GLU A 29 15.59 6.58 4.62
CA GLU A 29 16.40 7.29 3.64
C GLU A 29 16.72 8.72 4.08
N LYS A 30 15.74 9.46 4.61
CA LYS A 30 15.96 10.81 5.17
C LYS A 30 16.93 10.82 6.35
N CYS A 31 17.12 9.70 7.02
CA CYS A 31 18.07 9.51 8.11
C CYS A 31 19.37 8.80 7.69
N LYS A 32 19.60 8.55 6.39
CA LYS A 32 20.74 7.74 5.90
C LYS A 32 22.09 8.22 6.39
N ASP A 33 22.32 9.54 6.47
CA ASP A 33 23.60 10.08 6.93
C ASP A 33 23.85 9.80 8.43
N LYS A 34 22.79 9.67 9.24
CA LYS A 34 22.87 9.31 10.66
C LYS A 34 22.96 7.79 10.87
N ILE A 35 22.28 7.01 10.03
CA ILE A 35 22.26 5.53 10.09
C ILE A 35 23.53 4.93 9.48
N GLY A 36 24.09 5.58 8.47
CA GLY A 36 25.26 5.11 7.71
C GLY A 36 24.91 3.99 6.72
N ASP A 37 25.91 3.22 6.27
CA ASP A 37 25.83 2.23 5.19
C ASP A 37 24.78 1.11 5.41
N LYS A 38 24.31 0.95 6.62
CA LYS A 38 23.31 -0.09 6.96
C LYS A 38 21.86 0.37 6.78
N TRP A 39 21.61 1.60 6.31
CA TRP A 39 20.27 2.17 6.26
C TRP A 39 19.29 1.36 5.38
N GLU A 40 19.71 0.88 4.22
CA GLU A 40 18.84 0.07 3.33
C GLU A 40 18.45 -1.27 3.98
N GLY A 41 19.45 -1.98 4.53
CA GLY A 41 19.20 -3.24 5.24
C GLY A 41 18.29 -3.04 6.45
N PHE A 42 18.47 -1.96 7.20
CA PHE A 42 17.62 -1.59 8.32
C PHE A 42 16.18 -1.27 7.86
N ALA A 43 16.00 -0.47 6.81
CA ALA A 43 14.69 -0.11 6.28
C ALA A 43 13.93 -1.35 5.79
N ASN A 44 14.59 -2.22 5.02
CA ASN A 44 14.02 -3.47 4.54
C ASN A 44 13.65 -4.42 5.69
N TYR A 45 14.50 -4.55 6.70
CA TYR A 45 14.22 -5.38 7.87
C TYR A 45 13.07 -4.82 8.71
N TRP A 46 12.98 -3.51 8.89
CA TRP A 46 11.86 -2.86 9.55
C TRP A 46 10.55 -3.15 8.83
N ARG A 47 10.52 -2.96 7.50
CA ARG A 47 9.33 -3.25 6.69
C ARG A 47 8.93 -4.72 6.74
N THR A 48 9.87 -5.64 6.57
CA THR A 48 9.59 -7.08 6.62
C THR A 48 9.05 -7.49 7.99
N THR A 49 9.68 -7.05 9.07
CA THR A 49 9.22 -7.33 10.44
C THR A 49 7.84 -6.73 10.71
N GLN A 50 7.55 -5.54 10.20
CA GLN A 50 6.23 -4.91 10.32
C GLN A 50 5.14 -5.78 9.66
N LEU A 51 5.38 -6.26 8.44
CA LEU A 51 4.45 -7.14 7.72
C LEU A 51 4.27 -8.48 8.44
N GLU A 52 5.34 -9.13 8.85
CA GLU A 52 5.29 -10.37 9.64
C GLU A 52 4.42 -10.19 10.89
N TYR A 53 4.59 -9.10 11.61
CA TYR A 53 3.83 -8.83 12.83
C TYR A 53 2.34 -8.63 12.54
N THR A 54 1.96 -8.04 11.40
CA THR A 54 0.55 -7.93 11.01
C THR A 54 -0.07 -9.31 10.80
N TRP A 55 0.62 -10.20 10.08
CA TRP A 55 0.13 -11.55 9.78
C TRP A 55 0.08 -12.43 11.02
N LEU A 56 1.16 -12.44 11.82
CA LEU A 56 1.20 -13.23 13.05
C LEU A 56 0.13 -12.79 14.06
N ARG A 57 -0.09 -11.48 14.21
CA ARG A 57 -1.15 -10.97 15.09
C ARG A 57 -2.55 -11.36 14.61
N SER A 58 -2.80 -11.33 13.29
CA SER A 58 -4.06 -11.82 12.70
C SER A 58 -4.27 -13.30 12.99
N LEU A 59 -3.26 -14.15 12.73
CA LEU A 59 -3.32 -15.59 12.98
C LEU A 59 -3.51 -15.93 14.46
N MET A 60 -2.82 -15.23 15.36
CA MET A 60 -2.95 -15.41 16.81
C MET A 60 -4.24 -14.78 17.38
N LYS A 61 -5.02 -14.03 16.57
CA LYS A 61 -6.17 -13.24 17.04
C LYS A 61 -5.80 -12.23 18.15
N LYS A 62 -4.62 -11.61 18.02
CA LYS A 62 -4.05 -10.63 18.96
C LYS A 62 -3.83 -9.31 18.23
N HIS A 63 -4.92 -8.75 17.70
CA HIS A 63 -4.88 -7.47 16.99
C HIS A 63 -4.27 -6.36 17.85
N LYS A 64 -3.45 -5.56 17.24
CA LYS A 64 -2.99 -4.23 17.64
C LYS A 64 -3.07 -3.36 16.41
N ASP A 65 -3.31 -2.08 16.57
CA ASP A 65 -3.36 -1.17 15.43
C ASP A 65 -2.02 -1.08 14.69
N PHE A 66 -2.07 -0.59 13.47
CA PHE A 66 -0.89 -0.55 12.61
C PHE A 66 0.20 0.38 13.15
N TRP A 67 -0.15 1.41 13.92
CA TRP A 67 0.85 2.27 14.52
C TRP A 67 1.67 1.54 15.59
N GLN A 68 1.00 0.79 16.46
CA GLN A 68 1.68 -0.04 17.47
C GLN A 68 2.55 -1.11 16.80
N VAL A 69 2.08 -1.73 15.71
CA VAL A 69 2.87 -2.70 14.95
C VAL A 69 4.10 -2.03 14.30
N THR A 70 3.95 -0.81 13.80
CA THR A 70 5.06 -0.02 13.23
C THR A 70 6.12 0.27 14.28
N GLU A 71 5.70 0.68 15.48
CA GLU A 71 6.59 0.96 16.59
C GLU A 71 7.28 -0.30 17.13
N ASP A 72 6.54 -1.40 17.34
CA ASP A 72 7.07 -2.67 17.82
C ASP A 72 8.14 -3.23 16.85
N SER A 73 7.87 -3.17 15.54
CA SER A 73 8.81 -3.61 14.52
C SER A 73 10.04 -2.69 14.40
N LEU A 74 9.85 -1.38 14.57
CA LEU A 74 10.96 -0.43 14.65
C LEU A 74 11.88 -0.75 15.84
N ASN A 75 11.33 -0.97 17.02
CA ASN A 75 12.09 -1.30 18.23
C ASN A 75 12.95 -2.56 18.02
N LYS A 76 12.39 -3.61 17.38
CA LYS A 76 13.14 -4.83 17.03
C LYS A 76 14.25 -4.53 16.04
N SER A 77 13.93 -3.78 14.99
CA SER A 77 14.88 -3.46 13.91
C SER A 77 16.05 -2.62 14.38
N MET A 78 15.78 -1.60 15.21
CA MET A 78 16.82 -0.76 15.80
C MET A 78 17.79 -1.58 16.66
N LYS A 79 17.28 -2.52 17.47
CA LYS A 79 18.14 -3.43 18.27
C LYS A 79 18.97 -4.34 17.38
N THR A 80 18.38 -4.92 16.32
CA THR A 80 19.05 -5.83 15.40
C THR A 80 20.21 -5.14 14.67
N TYR A 81 19.96 -3.92 14.19
CA TYR A 81 20.94 -3.14 13.42
C TYR A 81 21.81 -2.23 14.28
N LYS A 82 21.63 -2.25 15.62
CA LYS A 82 22.35 -1.39 16.56
C LYS A 82 22.24 0.09 16.19
N ILE A 83 21.01 0.54 15.87
CA ILE A 83 20.69 1.94 15.64
C ILE A 83 20.49 2.62 16.99
N ASP A 84 21.01 3.84 17.14
CA ASP A 84 20.89 4.63 18.36
C ASP A 84 19.40 4.87 18.69
N SER A 85 19.02 4.58 19.93
CA SER A 85 17.65 4.71 20.39
C SER A 85 17.11 6.15 20.36
N SER A 86 17.98 7.15 20.36
CA SER A 86 17.61 8.57 20.22
C SER A 86 16.95 8.89 18.87
N MET A 87 17.19 8.06 17.84
CA MET A 87 16.60 8.22 16.50
C MET A 87 15.16 7.73 16.40
N LYS A 88 14.65 7.01 17.43
CA LYS A 88 13.32 6.38 17.36
C LYS A 88 12.22 7.38 17.03
N ASN A 89 12.15 8.48 17.76
CA ASN A 89 11.08 9.48 17.57
C ASN A 89 11.16 10.13 16.19
N GLU A 90 12.37 10.46 15.73
CA GLU A 90 12.57 11.03 14.38
C GLU A 90 12.08 10.08 13.28
N LEU A 91 12.44 8.80 13.35
CA LEU A 91 12.00 7.78 12.39
C LEU A 91 10.48 7.60 12.40
N LEU A 92 9.85 7.57 13.59
CA LEU A 92 8.40 7.49 13.73
C LEU A 92 7.69 8.73 13.19
N ASP A 93 8.22 9.93 13.42
CA ASP A 93 7.64 11.17 12.92
C ASP A 93 7.75 11.25 11.39
N LEU A 94 8.88 10.84 10.81
CA LEU A 94 9.04 10.74 9.35
C LEU A 94 8.13 9.68 8.73
N TYR A 95 7.85 8.59 9.44
CA TYR A 95 6.91 7.56 8.96
C TYR A 95 5.48 8.09 8.83
N LYS A 96 5.09 9.07 9.62
CA LYS A 96 3.76 9.73 9.51
C LYS A 96 3.60 10.59 8.27
N ILE A 97 4.70 10.97 7.62
CA ILE A 97 4.76 11.90 6.48
C ILE A 97 5.57 11.33 5.31
N LEU A 98 5.43 10.02 5.04
CA LEU A 98 6.10 9.38 3.91
C LEU A 98 5.83 10.13 2.60
N SER A 99 6.84 10.20 1.75
CA SER A 99 6.71 10.82 0.43
C SER A 99 5.95 9.90 -0.52
N PRO A 100 5.09 10.42 -1.41
CA PRO A 100 4.53 9.64 -2.50
C PRO A 100 5.62 9.36 -3.53
N PHE A 101 5.43 8.32 -4.34
CA PHE A 101 6.24 8.17 -5.55
C PHE A 101 5.96 9.32 -6.52
N GLU A 102 6.95 9.66 -7.31
CA GLU A 102 6.96 10.89 -8.14
C GLU A 102 5.72 11.03 -9.04
N GLU A 103 5.29 9.92 -9.65
CA GLU A 103 4.19 9.93 -10.60
C GLU A 103 2.80 9.96 -9.96
N VAL A 104 2.69 9.64 -8.67
CA VAL A 104 1.41 9.40 -7.98
C VAL A 104 0.47 10.61 -8.03
N PRO A 105 0.89 11.85 -7.69
CA PRO A 105 -0.04 12.98 -7.67
C PRO A 105 -0.66 13.26 -9.04
N GLU A 106 0.15 13.22 -10.11
CA GLU A 106 -0.30 13.48 -11.48
C GLU A 106 -1.27 12.42 -11.97
N VAL A 107 -0.94 11.14 -11.76
CA VAL A 107 -1.79 10.03 -12.20
C VAL A 107 -3.12 10.02 -11.47
N LEU A 108 -3.12 10.22 -10.15
CA LEU A 108 -4.35 10.28 -9.37
C LEU A 108 -5.26 11.42 -9.81
N LYS A 109 -4.69 12.60 -10.10
CA LYS A 109 -5.44 13.73 -10.65
C LYS A 109 -6.09 13.38 -11.98
N THR A 110 -5.34 12.78 -12.90
CA THR A 110 -5.85 12.35 -14.21
C THR A 110 -7.00 11.35 -14.06
N LEU A 111 -6.86 10.34 -13.19
CA LEU A 111 -7.91 9.36 -12.94
C LEU A 111 -9.16 9.99 -12.33
N LYS A 112 -9.00 11.00 -11.46
CA LYS A 112 -10.13 11.76 -10.89
C LYS A 112 -10.86 12.58 -11.96
N GLU A 113 -10.14 13.22 -12.86
CA GLU A 113 -10.70 13.95 -14.01
C GLU A 113 -11.48 13.01 -14.95
N GLN A 114 -11.04 11.76 -15.09
CA GLN A 114 -11.74 10.69 -15.82
C GLN A 114 -12.96 10.14 -15.07
N LYS A 115 -13.30 10.71 -13.90
CA LYS A 115 -14.47 10.37 -13.07
C LYS A 115 -14.47 8.96 -12.49
N TYR A 116 -13.31 8.32 -12.37
CA TYR A 116 -13.22 7.10 -11.60
C TYR A 116 -13.46 7.35 -10.11
N LYS A 117 -14.09 6.41 -9.45
CA LYS A 117 -14.13 6.36 -7.99
C LYS A 117 -12.77 5.88 -7.48
N LEU A 118 -12.09 6.72 -6.71
CA LEU A 118 -10.74 6.44 -6.20
C LEU A 118 -10.76 6.21 -4.70
N ALA A 119 -10.15 5.14 -4.23
CA ALA A 119 -10.07 4.88 -2.80
C ALA A 119 -8.72 4.27 -2.39
N ILE A 120 -8.36 4.47 -1.13
CA ILE A 120 -7.29 3.76 -0.46
C ILE A 120 -7.89 2.58 0.31
N LEU A 121 -7.25 1.40 0.24
CA LEU A 121 -7.52 0.25 1.08
C LEU A 121 -6.21 -0.19 1.74
N SER A 122 -6.07 0.01 3.04
CA SER A 122 -4.77 -0.09 3.70
C SER A 122 -4.82 -0.73 5.08
N ASN A 123 -3.68 -1.32 5.46
CA ASN A 123 -3.40 -1.77 6.81
C ASN A 123 -3.20 -0.60 7.81
N GLY A 124 -2.98 0.63 7.31
CA GLY A 124 -2.77 1.81 8.14
C GLY A 124 -3.97 2.22 8.98
N THR A 125 -3.72 2.86 10.13
CA THR A 125 -4.79 3.45 10.93
C THR A 125 -5.44 4.64 10.21
N PRO A 126 -6.71 4.98 10.51
CA PRO A 126 -7.35 6.15 9.91
C PRO A 126 -6.55 7.44 10.11
N THR A 127 -5.98 7.63 11.29
CA THR A 127 -5.17 8.81 11.63
C THR A 127 -3.93 8.91 10.75
N LEU A 128 -3.16 7.80 10.61
CA LEU A 128 -1.97 7.76 9.76
C LEU A 128 -2.29 8.02 8.30
N LEU A 129 -3.33 7.37 7.77
CA LEU A 129 -3.71 7.50 6.36
C LEU A 129 -4.17 8.92 6.04
N ASN A 130 -5.00 9.51 6.90
CA ASN A 130 -5.43 10.90 6.73
C ASN A 130 -4.25 11.88 6.81
N GLN A 131 -3.29 11.62 7.70
CA GLN A 131 -2.09 12.45 7.81
C GLN A 131 -1.20 12.34 6.57
N LEU A 132 -1.00 11.13 6.01
CA LEU A 132 -0.27 10.94 4.76
C LEU A 132 -0.93 11.65 3.58
N VAL A 133 -2.23 11.50 3.44
CA VAL A 133 -3.00 12.15 2.37
C VAL A 133 -2.90 13.68 2.50
N LYS A 134 -3.05 14.21 3.72
CA LYS A 134 -2.97 15.66 4.00
C LYS A 134 -1.56 16.22 3.77
N SER A 135 -0.53 15.58 4.31
CA SER A 135 0.86 16.06 4.17
C SER A 135 1.36 16.11 2.72
N ASN A 136 0.67 15.38 1.82
CA ASN A 136 0.99 15.31 0.41
C ASN A 136 -0.03 16.02 -0.51
N ASN A 137 -0.95 16.81 0.04
CA ASN A 137 -1.99 17.58 -0.67
C ASN A 137 -2.90 16.71 -1.55
N LEU A 138 -3.28 15.52 -1.05
CA LEU A 138 -4.12 14.55 -1.77
C LEU A 138 -5.54 14.43 -1.19
N GLU A 139 -5.98 15.34 -0.27
CA GLU A 139 -7.24 15.23 0.47
C GLU A 139 -8.48 15.21 -0.43
N ASN A 140 -8.43 15.90 -1.56
CA ASN A 140 -9.55 16.02 -2.49
C ASN A 140 -9.54 14.98 -3.62
N ILE A 141 -8.60 14.05 -3.59
CA ILE A 141 -8.44 13.05 -4.64
C ILE A 141 -9.29 11.81 -4.36
N PHE A 142 -9.22 11.29 -3.14
CA PHE A 142 -9.87 10.04 -2.79
C PHE A 142 -11.31 10.26 -2.35
N ASP A 143 -12.21 9.40 -2.84
CA ASP A 143 -13.61 9.36 -2.42
C ASP A 143 -13.75 8.72 -1.04
N ASP A 144 -12.91 7.71 -0.73
CA ASP A 144 -12.89 7.03 0.57
C ASP A 144 -11.47 6.55 0.92
N ILE A 145 -11.23 6.42 2.23
CA ILE A 145 -10.03 5.80 2.80
C ILE A 145 -10.48 4.66 3.71
N PHE A 146 -10.24 3.42 3.27
CA PHE A 146 -10.57 2.22 4.02
C PHE A 146 -9.38 1.75 4.84
N SER A 147 -9.54 1.72 6.15
CA SER A 147 -8.59 1.17 7.10
C SER A 147 -9.06 -0.17 7.63
N ILE A 148 -8.14 -1.12 7.79
CA ILE A 148 -8.41 -2.44 8.38
C ILE A 148 -8.90 -2.35 9.82
N GLU A 149 -8.68 -1.22 10.48
CA GLU A 149 -9.14 -1.03 11.87
C GLU A 149 -10.65 -1.20 12.01
N LYS A 150 -11.41 -0.97 10.93
CA LYS A 150 -12.86 -1.20 10.89
C LYS A 150 -13.24 -2.67 11.05
N VAL A 151 -12.37 -3.60 10.61
CA VAL A 151 -12.62 -5.05 10.65
C VAL A 151 -11.74 -5.80 11.64
N GLY A 152 -10.71 -5.15 12.18
CA GLY A 152 -9.84 -5.69 13.23
C GLY A 152 -8.97 -6.88 12.79
N VAL A 153 -8.70 -7.00 11.49
CA VAL A 153 -7.82 -8.01 10.91
C VAL A 153 -7.04 -7.41 9.75
N TYR A 154 -5.81 -7.87 9.54
CA TYR A 154 -4.92 -7.37 8.50
C TYR A 154 -5.16 -8.05 7.15
N LYS A 155 -4.83 -7.36 6.05
CA LYS A 155 -4.66 -8.00 4.75
C LYS A 155 -3.69 -9.19 4.88
N PRO A 156 -3.89 -10.29 4.17
CA PRO A 156 -4.84 -10.49 3.06
C PRO A 156 -6.18 -11.15 3.46
N ASP A 157 -6.70 -10.93 4.66
CA ASP A 157 -8.02 -11.45 5.04
C ASP A 157 -9.12 -10.85 4.13
N SER A 158 -10.04 -11.69 3.65
CA SER A 158 -11.11 -11.30 2.72
C SER A 158 -12.03 -10.20 3.26
N LYS A 159 -12.23 -10.12 4.58
CA LYS A 159 -13.03 -9.07 5.22
C LYS A 159 -12.52 -7.67 4.92
N VAL A 160 -11.21 -7.55 4.66
CA VAL A 160 -10.62 -6.26 4.30
C VAL A 160 -11.06 -5.85 2.90
N TYR A 161 -11.00 -6.78 1.94
CA TYR A 161 -11.41 -6.52 0.55
C TYR A 161 -12.94 -6.39 0.40
N ASP A 162 -13.73 -6.89 1.35
CA ASP A 162 -15.19 -6.66 1.37
C ASP A 162 -15.59 -5.21 1.60
N MET A 163 -14.76 -4.39 2.27
CA MET A 163 -15.14 -3.04 2.68
C MET A 163 -15.54 -2.13 1.51
N PRO A 164 -14.75 -2.00 0.41
CA PRO A 164 -15.14 -1.18 -0.75
C PRO A 164 -16.38 -1.71 -1.47
N ILE A 165 -16.51 -3.02 -1.61
CA ILE A 165 -17.64 -3.67 -2.27
C ILE A 165 -18.94 -3.35 -1.53
N ASN A 166 -18.92 -3.50 -0.21
CA ASN A 166 -20.07 -3.18 0.64
C ASN A 166 -20.43 -1.69 0.63
N LYS A 167 -19.43 -0.81 0.55
CA LYS A 167 -19.66 0.64 0.50
C LYS A 167 -20.23 1.09 -0.84
N TYR A 168 -19.65 0.61 -1.94
CA TYR A 168 -19.97 1.08 -3.28
C TYR A 168 -21.07 0.30 -3.97
N GLN A 169 -21.48 -0.85 -3.42
CA GLN A 169 -22.50 -1.74 -4.01
C GLN A 169 -22.17 -2.10 -5.47
N ILE A 170 -20.90 -2.43 -5.73
CA ILE A 170 -20.38 -2.85 -7.03
C ILE A 170 -19.89 -4.30 -6.97
N LYS A 171 -19.67 -4.90 -8.13
CA LYS A 171 -19.14 -6.27 -8.24
C LYS A 171 -17.63 -6.26 -8.09
N LYS A 172 -17.06 -7.38 -7.65
CA LYS A 172 -15.61 -7.54 -7.45
C LYS A 172 -14.84 -7.30 -8.74
N GLU A 173 -15.33 -7.81 -9.86
CA GLU A 173 -14.74 -7.66 -11.19
C GLU A 173 -14.83 -6.23 -11.76
N GLU A 174 -15.56 -5.33 -11.11
CA GLU A 174 -15.65 -3.90 -11.48
C GLU A 174 -14.60 -3.06 -10.74
N VAL A 175 -13.73 -3.70 -9.95
CA VAL A 175 -12.63 -3.07 -9.22
C VAL A 175 -11.29 -3.35 -9.88
N ALA A 176 -10.51 -2.31 -10.14
CA ALA A 176 -9.08 -2.40 -10.36
C ALA A 176 -8.38 -2.16 -9.01
N PHE A 177 -7.69 -3.18 -8.50
CA PHE A 177 -6.96 -3.10 -7.24
C PHE A 177 -5.46 -3.05 -7.50
N LEU A 178 -4.80 -2.00 -7.04
CA LEU A 178 -3.37 -1.77 -7.27
C LEU A 178 -2.55 -1.94 -6.00
N SER A 179 -1.53 -2.78 -6.07
CA SER A 179 -0.54 -2.90 -5.00
C SER A 179 0.85 -3.20 -5.57
N ALA A 180 1.89 -2.68 -4.93
CA ALA A 180 3.28 -3.08 -5.19
C ALA A 180 3.65 -4.34 -4.39
N ASN A 181 2.87 -4.68 -3.37
CA ASN A 181 3.08 -5.86 -2.54
C ASN A 181 2.45 -7.10 -3.20
N THR A 182 3.26 -8.06 -3.61
CA THR A 182 2.83 -9.26 -4.36
C THR A 182 1.80 -10.09 -3.61
N TRP A 183 1.98 -10.25 -2.29
CA TRP A 183 1.03 -10.93 -1.39
C TRP A 183 -0.34 -10.22 -1.33
N ASP A 184 -0.38 -8.89 -1.42
CA ASP A 184 -1.61 -8.09 -1.41
C ASP A 184 -2.32 -8.16 -2.78
N VAL A 185 -1.54 -8.14 -3.88
CA VAL A 185 -2.05 -8.41 -5.23
C VAL A 185 -2.70 -9.79 -5.29
N SER A 186 -2.04 -10.82 -4.73
CA SER A 186 -2.57 -12.18 -4.65
C SER A 186 -3.83 -12.25 -3.76
N GLY A 187 -3.83 -11.57 -2.63
CA GLY A 187 -4.99 -11.50 -1.73
C GLY A 187 -6.22 -10.87 -2.39
N GLY A 188 -6.05 -9.69 -2.99
CA GLY A 188 -7.11 -9.00 -3.72
C GLY A 188 -7.59 -9.78 -4.95
N GLY A 189 -6.66 -10.42 -5.67
CA GLY A 189 -6.98 -11.23 -6.83
C GLY A 189 -7.73 -12.51 -6.50
N ASN A 190 -7.30 -13.26 -5.49
CA ASN A 190 -8.00 -14.44 -5.00
C ASN A 190 -9.38 -14.09 -4.40
N TYR A 191 -9.54 -12.88 -3.87
CA TYR A 191 -10.85 -12.36 -3.45
C TYR A 191 -11.79 -12.11 -4.65
N GLY A 192 -11.25 -11.80 -5.85
CA GLY A 192 -12.01 -11.60 -7.09
C GLY A 192 -11.84 -10.23 -7.74
N TYR A 193 -10.92 -9.40 -7.27
CA TYR A 193 -10.57 -8.13 -7.91
C TYR A 193 -9.74 -8.32 -9.19
N ASN A 194 -9.79 -7.35 -10.10
CA ASN A 194 -8.78 -7.21 -11.15
C ASN A 194 -7.52 -6.61 -10.53
N SER A 195 -6.67 -7.46 -9.94
CA SER A 195 -5.47 -6.99 -9.26
C SER A 195 -4.35 -6.67 -10.25
N VAL A 196 -3.75 -5.51 -10.06
CA VAL A 196 -2.65 -4.95 -10.84
C VAL A 196 -1.41 -4.89 -9.96
N TRP A 197 -0.33 -5.46 -10.44
CA TRP A 197 0.95 -5.40 -9.76
C TRP A 197 1.79 -4.20 -10.21
N VAL A 198 2.13 -3.33 -9.26
CA VAL A 198 3.02 -2.18 -9.50
C VAL A 198 4.46 -2.60 -9.20
N ASN A 199 5.13 -3.15 -10.21
CA ASN A 199 6.48 -3.72 -10.12
C ASN A 199 7.58 -2.71 -10.48
N ARG A 200 7.85 -1.74 -9.58
CA ARG A 200 8.85 -0.69 -9.81
C ARG A 200 10.27 -1.23 -9.92
N ASN A 201 10.58 -2.32 -9.22
CA ASN A 201 11.94 -2.81 -9.01
C ASN A 201 12.29 -4.07 -9.82
N ASN A 202 11.45 -4.47 -10.79
CA ASN A 202 11.61 -5.71 -11.56
C ASN A 202 11.74 -6.96 -10.68
N ASN A 203 10.97 -7.01 -9.59
CA ASN A 203 10.92 -8.16 -8.71
C ASN A 203 10.23 -9.36 -9.38
N ILE A 204 10.37 -10.53 -8.78
CA ILE A 204 9.65 -11.75 -9.17
C ILE A 204 8.34 -11.78 -8.39
N PHE A 205 7.23 -12.12 -9.07
CA PHE A 205 5.94 -12.27 -8.43
C PHE A 205 5.88 -13.54 -7.55
N ASP A 206 5.18 -13.46 -6.42
CA ASP A 206 5.00 -14.60 -5.52
C ASP A 206 4.19 -15.73 -6.16
N ASN A 207 4.48 -16.96 -5.76
CA ASN A 207 3.72 -18.14 -6.15
C ASN A 207 2.63 -18.44 -5.09
N LEU A 208 1.55 -17.64 -5.10
CA LEU A 208 0.41 -17.72 -4.19
C LEU A 208 -0.91 -17.98 -4.93
N ASP A 209 -0.87 -18.90 -5.89
CA ASP A 209 -2.02 -19.36 -6.70
C ASP A 209 -2.81 -18.23 -7.39
N TYR A 210 -2.12 -17.14 -7.72
CA TYR A 210 -2.68 -16.02 -8.47
C TYR A 210 -1.64 -15.42 -9.42
N GLN A 211 -2.12 -14.92 -10.57
CA GLN A 211 -1.33 -14.12 -11.48
C GLN A 211 -2.01 -12.76 -11.67
N PRO A 212 -1.28 -11.64 -11.59
CA PRO A 212 -1.88 -10.32 -11.74
C PRO A 212 -2.50 -10.16 -13.13
N LYS A 213 -3.65 -9.49 -13.20
CA LYS A 213 -4.30 -9.15 -14.48
C LYS A 213 -3.43 -8.25 -15.34
N LEU A 214 -2.61 -7.43 -14.70
CA LEU A 214 -1.69 -6.51 -15.34
C LEU A 214 -0.48 -6.30 -14.43
N GLU A 215 0.72 -6.29 -15.02
CA GLU A 215 1.95 -5.81 -14.39
C GLU A 215 2.33 -4.47 -15.02
N ILE A 216 2.58 -3.48 -14.18
CA ILE A 216 3.00 -2.13 -14.59
C ILE A 216 4.28 -1.72 -13.84
N LYS A 217 5.10 -0.89 -14.46
CA LYS A 217 6.35 -0.41 -13.85
C LYS A 217 6.11 0.76 -12.87
N ASN A 218 5.13 1.57 -13.17
CA ASN A 218 4.67 2.69 -12.35
C ASN A 218 3.20 2.99 -12.68
N LEU A 219 2.58 3.89 -11.91
CA LEU A 219 1.16 4.18 -12.11
C LEU A 219 0.82 4.86 -13.44
N LYS A 220 1.78 5.50 -14.16
CA LYS A 220 1.52 6.07 -15.49
C LYS A 220 1.08 5.00 -16.50
N ASP A 221 1.62 3.79 -16.36
CA ASP A 221 1.27 2.68 -17.25
C ASP A 221 -0.21 2.26 -17.11
N LEU A 222 -0.85 2.54 -15.95
CA LEU A 222 -2.27 2.26 -15.76
C LEU A 222 -3.13 3.05 -16.72
N LEU A 223 -2.80 4.33 -16.97
CA LEU A 223 -3.56 5.20 -17.87
C LEU A 223 -3.65 4.67 -19.29
N LEU A 224 -2.68 3.84 -19.72
CA LEU A 224 -2.64 3.20 -21.03
C LEU A 224 -3.47 1.91 -21.09
N ASN A 225 -3.86 1.37 -19.94
CA ASN A 225 -4.46 0.04 -19.80
C ASN A 225 -5.86 0.04 -19.17
N ILE A 226 -6.42 1.22 -18.93
CA ILE A 226 -7.78 1.41 -18.41
C ILE A 226 -8.57 2.28 -19.39
N ASN A 227 -9.80 1.90 -19.70
CA ASN A 227 -10.65 2.72 -20.58
C ASN A 227 -11.16 3.93 -19.79
N SER A 228 -11.13 5.11 -20.44
CA SER A 228 -11.91 6.26 -19.98
C SER A 228 -13.41 5.92 -20.00
N ASN A 229 -14.08 6.17 -18.87
CA ASN A 229 -15.54 6.00 -18.78
C ASN A 229 -16.28 7.11 -19.52
#